data_6037bf5898e09a8455e5e8e836a3497e
#
_entry.id   6037bf5898e09a8455e5e8e836a3497e
#
_cell.length_a   1.000
_cell.length_b   1.000
_cell.length_c   1.000
_cell.angle_alpha   90.00
_cell.angle_beta   90.00
_cell.angle_gamma   90.00
#
_symmetry.space_group_name_H-M   'P 1'
#
loop_
_entity.id
_entity.type
_entity.pdbx_description
1 polymer ?
#
loop_
_entity_poly.entity_id
_entity_poly.type
_entity_poly.pdbx_seq_one_letter_code
_entity_poly.pdbx_strand_id
1 'polypeptide(L)'
;AKRIVSNATRWDTFEKLLPAEEMPASEKKWQQRYQKAPSFLSLHLGVEASVIPAGSACHHILLEDWDQMEAAEGTVLVSIPTVLDPDLAPAGYHIVHAFTSSWMEQWEGLSQQEYEDKKEEAAGRIIERLEKIFPGLDAGLDYMEVGTARSHRRFLGREDGTYGPIPRQKLMGLLGMPFNRTSMPGLYCVGDSTFPGQGLNAVAFSGFACAHRIAVDLGF
;
A
#
# COMPACT_ATOMS: atom_id res chain seq x y z
N ALA A 1 -28.95 -5.19 -8.49
CA ALA A 1 -28.10 -5.07 -9.69
C ALA A 1 -27.97 -6.42 -10.38
N LYS A 2 -27.78 -6.43 -11.72
CA LYS A 2 -27.54 -7.69 -12.46
C LYS A 2 -26.11 -8.20 -12.25
N ARG A 3 -25.17 -7.32 -11.98
CA ARG A 3 -23.76 -7.60 -11.69
C ARG A 3 -23.28 -6.64 -10.62
N ILE A 4 -22.40 -7.13 -9.76
CA ILE A 4 -21.75 -6.37 -8.69
C ILE A 4 -20.24 -6.52 -8.86
N VAL A 5 -19.51 -5.42 -8.77
CA VAL A 5 -18.06 -5.42 -8.77
C VAL A 5 -17.59 -4.84 -7.44
N SER A 6 -16.84 -5.62 -6.66
CA SER A 6 -16.23 -5.18 -5.42
C SER A 6 -14.79 -4.79 -5.67
N ASN A 7 -14.42 -3.57 -5.27
CA ASN A 7 -13.02 -3.10 -5.20
C ASN A 7 -12.50 -3.06 -3.75
N ALA A 8 -13.27 -3.58 -2.80
CA ALA A 8 -12.77 -3.88 -1.47
C ALA A 8 -11.81 -5.08 -1.53
N THR A 9 -10.98 -5.26 -0.49
CA THR A 9 -10.17 -6.48 -0.43
C THR A 9 -11.08 -7.71 -0.46
N ARG A 10 -10.55 -8.87 -0.84
CA ARG A 10 -11.35 -10.10 -0.81
C ARG A 10 -11.75 -10.47 0.62
N TRP A 11 -10.92 -10.17 1.62
CA TRP A 11 -11.31 -10.32 3.03
C TRP A 11 -12.49 -9.44 3.38
N ASP A 12 -12.41 -8.13 3.12
CA ASP A 12 -13.53 -7.21 3.41
C ASP A 12 -14.79 -7.60 2.62
N THR A 13 -14.64 -8.01 1.34
CA THR A 13 -15.76 -8.42 0.51
C THR A 13 -16.48 -9.64 1.10
N PHE A 14 -15.76 -10.68 1.49
CA PHE A 14 -16.34 -11.96 1.89
C PHE A 14 -16.54 -12.13 3.40
N GLU A 15 -15.93 -11.26 4.23
CA GLU A 15 -16.08 -11.32 5.69
C GLU A 15 -16.95 -10.20 6.25
N LYS A 16 -17.10 -9.07 5.53
CA LYS A 16 -17.83 -7.90 6.03
C LYS A 16 -19.02 -7.49 5.15
N LEU A 17 -18.87 -7.55 3.81
CA LEU A 17 -19.92 -7.09 2.90
C LEU A 17 -20.94 -8.17 2.55
N LEU A 18 -20.65 -9.43 2.86
CA LEU A 18 -21.54 -10.57 2.67
C LEU A 18 -21.79 -11.24 4.02
N PRO A 19 -22.97 -11.91 4.18
CA PRO A 19 -23.21 -12.76 5.33
C PRO A 19 -22.15 -13.87 5.43
N ALA A 20 -21.63 -14.12 6.63
CA ALA A 20 -20.53 -15.07 6.83
C ALA A 20 -20.85 -16.50 6.35
N GLU A 21 -22.13 -16.90 6.44
CA GLU A 21 -22.66 -18.18 5.97
C GLU A 21 -22.63 -18.33 4.46
N GLU A 22 -22.63 -17.22 3.71
CA GLU A 22 -22.60 -17.20 2.25
C GLU A 22 -21.18 -17.24 1.68
N MET A 23 -20.15 -17.19 2.54
CA MET A 23 -18.74 -17.23 2.08
C MET A 23 -18.43 -18.54 1.36
N PRO A 24 -18.06 -18.51 0.06
CA PRO A 24 -17.78 -19.71 -0.71
C PRO A 24 -16.60 -20.51 -0.16
N ALA A 25 -16.65 -21.83 -0.26
CA ALA A 25 -15.54 -22.71 0.15
C ALA A 25 -14.21 -22.41 -0.59
N SER A 26 -14.30 -21.94 -1.84
CA SER A 26 -13.14 -21.50 -2.63
C SER A 26 -12.44 -20.29 -1.99
N GLU A 27 -13.20 -19.32 -1.45
CA GLU A 27 -12.65 -18.15 -0.77
C GLU A 27 -12.01 -18.53 0.57
N LYS A 28 -12.68 -19.39 1.36
CA LYS A 28 -12.08 -19.93 2.60
C LYS A 28 -10.73 -20.61 2.33
N LYS A 29 -10.67 -21.43 1.25
CA LYS A 29 -9.45 -22.11 0.83
C LYS A 29 -8.36 -21.13 0.37
N TRP A 30 -8.75 -20.06 -0.32
CA TRP A 30 -7.83 -19.00 -0.74
C TRP A 30 -7.24 -18.27 0.47
N GLN A 31 -8.06 -17.85 1.43
CA GLN A 31 -7.64 -17.17 2.66
C GLN A 31 -6.68 -18.02 3.51
N GLN A 32 -6.77 -19.36 3.45
CA GLN A 32 -5.81 -20.25 4.10
C GLN A 32 -4.42 -20.24 3.44
N ARG A 33 -4.34 -19.90 2.16
CA ARG A 33 -3.09 -19.89 1.37
C ARG A 33 -2.42 -18.53 1.34
N TYR A 34 -3.18 -17.49 1.57
CA TYR A 34 -2.72 -16.11 1.53
C TYR A 34 -2.90 -15.45 2.90
N GLN A 35 -2.08 -14.46 3.16
CA GLN A 35 -2.21 -13.57 4.31
C GLN A 35 -2.24 -12.13 3.82
N LYS A 36 -2.77 -11.23 4.64
CA LYS A 36 -2.75 -9.81 4.36
C LYS A 36 -1.31 -9.31 4.33
N ALA A 37 -0.96 -8.50 3.34
CA ALA A 37 0.30 -7.79 3.32
C ALA A 37 0.33 -6.73 4.43
N PRO A 38 1.51 -6.27 4.87
CA PRO A 38 1.59 -5.12 5.77
C PRO A 38 0.93 -3.89 5.14
N SER A 39 0.55 -2.97 5.98
CA SER A 39 0.29 -1.60 5.61
C SER A 39 1.61 -0.83 5.45
N PHE A 40 1.55 0.50 5.46
CA PHE A 40 2.72 1.35 5.38
C PHE A 40 2.77 2.37 6.52
N LEU A 41 3.99 2.69 6.93
CA LEU A 41 4.35 3.98 7.51
C LEU A 41 4.74 4.85 6.31
N SER A 42 4.08 5.98 6.10
CA SER A 42 4.32 6.89 4.99
C SER A 42 4.59 8.29 5.48
N LEU A 43 5.64 8.93 4.94
CA LEU A 43 5.98 10.32 5.17
C LEU A 43 5.79 11.10 3.88
N HIS A 44 5.06 12.20 3.97
CA HIS A 44 4.90 13.19 2.93
C HIS A 44 5.61 14.46 3.38
N LEU A 45 6.72 14.79 2.73
CA LEU A 45 7.62 15.85 3.13
C LEU A 45 7.65 16.95 2.07
N GLY A 46 7.61 18.21 2.51
CA GLY A 46 8.00 19.39 1.74
C GLY A 46 9.36 19.85 2.23
N VAL A 47 10.34 19.85 1.36
CA VAL A 47 11.73 20.21 1.71
C VAL A 47 12.24 21.32 0.81
N GLU A 48 13.16 22.16 1.32
CA GLU A 48 13.85 23.16 0.51
C GLU A 48 14.55 22.50 -0.69
N ALA A 49 14.48 23.14 -1.85
CA ALA A 49 15.06 22.58 -3.08
C ALA A 49 16.58 22.38 -3.02
N SER A 50 17.27 23.15 -2.16
CA SER A 50 18.71 23.02 -1.92
C SER A 50 19.13 21.68 -1.33
N VAL A 51 18.21 20.97 -0.67
CA VAL A 51 18.44 19.67 -0.04
C VAL A 51 18.57 18.53 -1.06
N ILE A 52 17.87 18.63 -2.18
CA ILE A 52 17.88 17.60 -3.21
C ILE A 52 18.91 17.95 -4.28
N PRO A 53 20.00 17.19 -4.42
CA PRO A 53 21.02 17.48 -5.41
C PRO A 53 20.48 17.50 -6.84
N ALA A 54 20.93 18.43 -7.65
CA ALA A 54 20.58 18.49 -9.06
C ALA A 54 20.94 17.18 -9.78
N GLY A 55 20.00 16.66 -10.54
CA GLY A 55 20.16 15.37 -11.23
C GLY A 55 19.85 14.13 -10.36
N SER A 56 19.30 14.33 -9.16
CA SER A 56 18.79 13.21 -8.35
C SER A 56 17.78 12.38 -9.12
N ALA A 57 17.78 11.08 -8.90
CA ALA A 57 16.75 10.19 -9.44
C ALA A 57 15.39 10.46 -8.75
N CYS A 58 14.29 10.20 -9.48
CA CYS A 58 12.95 10.31 -8.90
C CYS A 58 12.70 9.24 -7.82
N HIS A 59 13.31 8.08 -7.94
CA HIS A 59 13.10 6.96 -7.00
C HIS A 59 14.41 6.48 -6.39
N HIS A 60 14.37 6.24 -5.07
CA HIS A 60 15.46 5.63 -4.31
C HIS A 60 14.91 4.48 -3.46
N ILE A 61 15.76 3.51 -3.19
CA ILE A 61 15.48 2.38 -2.29
C ILE A 61 16.60 2.35 -1.26
N LEU A 62 16.25 2.54 0.02
CA LEU A 62 17.17 2.44 1.13
C LEU A 62 17.03 1.07 1.77
N LEU A 63 18.10 0.30 1.75
CA LEU A 63 18.18 -1.03 2.33
C LEU A 63 19.58 -1.21 2.91
N GLU A 64 19.69 -1.22 4.23
CA GLU A 64 20.95 -1.39 4.93
C GLU A 64 21.30 -2.86 5.18
N ASP A 65 20.29 -3.73 5.33
CA ASP A 65 20.45 -5.15 5.63
C ASP A 65 19.49 -5.99 4.78
N TRP A 66 20.03 -6.85 3.92
CA TRP A 66 19.26 -7.73 3.04
C TRP A 66 18.41 -8.74 3.81
N ASP A 67 18.85 -9.18 4.99
CA ASP A 67 18.11 -10.13 5.82
C ASP A 67 16.89 -9.46 6.48
N GLN A 68 16.85 -8.13 6.56
CA GLN A 68 15.76 -7.32 7.09
C GLN A 68 14.87 -6.71 6.01
N MET A 69 15.03 -7.04 4.75
CA MET A 69 14.33 -6.40 3.63
C MET A 69 12.79 -6.44 3.78
N GLU A 70 12.23 -7.52 4.32
CA GLU A 70 10.79 -7.71 4.51
C GLU A 70 10.30 -7.28 5.92
N ALA A 71 11.21 -6.89 6.80
CA ALA A 71 10.86 -6.45 8.15
C ALA A 71 10.17 -5.07 8.16
N ALA A 72 9.52 -4.75 9.28
CA ALA A 72 9.04 -3.39 9.51
C ALA A 72 10.23 -2.42 9.44
N GLU A 73 10.07 -1.34 8.69
CA GLU A 73 11.11 -0.33 8.45
C GLU A 73 12.38 -0.88 7.77
N GLY A 74 12.42 -2.15 7.34
CA GLY A 74 13.61 -2.75 6.72
C GLY A 74 14.00 -2.06 5.41
N THR A 75 13.05 -1.91 4.50
CA THR A 75 13.24 -1.19 3.23
C THR A 75 12.46 0.11 3.26
N VAL A 76 13.12 1.24 2.93
CA VAL A 76 12.42 2.51 2.69
C VAL A 76 12.42 2.81 1.20
N LEU A 77 11.23 3.00 0.65
CA LEU A 77 11.01 3.42 -0.73
C LEU A 77 10.79 4.93 -0.74
N VAL A 78 11.52 5.64 -1.59
CA VAL A 78 11.49 7.11 -1.69
C VAL A 78 11.14 7.53 -3.10
N SER A 79 10.26 8.51 -3.22
CA SER A 79 9.91 9.15 -4.49
C SER A 79 10.02 10.66 -4.36
N ILE A 80 10.65 11.31 -5.35
CA ILE A 80 10.79 12.76 -5.46
C ILE A 80 10.21 13.19 -6.80
N PRO A 81 8.87 13.25 -6.93
CA PRO A 81 8.22 13.50 -8.23
C PRO A 81 8.58 14.87 -8.82
N THR A 82 8.90 15.82 -7.97
CA THR A 82 9.28 17.19 -8.38
C THR A 82 10.61 17.29 -9.14
N VAL A 83 11.43 16.25 -9.17
CA VAL A 83 12.61 16.20 -10.07
C VAL A 83 12.23 15.96 -11.53
N LEU A 84 11.03 15.41 -11.76
CA LEU A 84 10.46 15.20 -13.11
C LEU A 84 9.47 16.30 -13.49
N ASP A 85 8.69 16.77 -12.53
CA ASP A 85 7.66 17.80 -12.71
C ASP A 85 7.76 18.84 -11.57
N PRO A 86 8.54 19.91 -11.74
CA PRO A 86 8.73 20.93 -10.71
C PRO A 86 7.43 21.65 -10.31
N ASP A 87 6.41 21.67 -11.16
CA ASP A 87 5.14 22.35 -10.91
C ASP A 87 4.28 21.66 -9.83
N LEU A 88 4.69 20.46 -9.37
CA LEU A 88 4.03 19.75 -8.28
C LEU A 88 4.30 20.37 -6.89
N ALA A 89 5.27 21.27 -6.75
CA ALA A 89 5.57 21.98 -5.51
C ALA A 89 5.68 23.49 -5.75
N PRO A 90 5.55 24.31 -4.70
CA PRO A 90 5.91 25.72 -4.77
C PRO A 90 7.36 25.92 -5.22
N ALA A 91 7.64 27.03 -5.89
CA ALA A 91 9.01 27.35 -6.32
C ALA A 91 9.97 27.37 -5.13
N GLY A 92 11.11 26.70 -5.27
CA GLY A 92 12.10 26.58 -4.20
C GLY A 92 11.92 25.37 -3.28
N TYR A 93 10.96 24.49 -3.58
CA TYR A 93 10.68 23.29 -2.78
C TYR A 93 10.65 22.02 -3.62
N HIS A 94 10.91 20.89 -2.97
CA HIS A 94 10.67 19.54 -3.47
C HIS A 94 9.65 18.81 -2.58
N ILE A 95 8.89 17.88 -3.21
CA ILE A 95 8.11 16.88 -2.51
C ILE A 95 8.96 15.62 -2.40
N VAL A 96 9.09 15.10 -1.17
CA VAL A 96 9.67 13.78 -0.91
C VAL A 96 8.60 12.90 -0.27
N HIS A 97 8.28 11.80 -0.92
CA HIS A 97 7.39 10.79 -0.40
C HIS A 97 8.20 9.56 -0.04
N ALA A 98 8.28 9.23 1.25
CA ALA A 98 8.95 8.05 1.75
C ALA A 98 7.95 7.09 2.40
N PHE A 99 8.10 5.79 2.17
CA PHE A 99 7.24 4.80 2.82
C PHE A 99 7.98 3.48 3.04
N THR A 100 7.55 2.79 4.08
CA THR A 100 8.10 1.50 4.50
C THR A 100 7.00 0.60 5.03
N SER A 101 7.24 -0.72 5.07
CA SER A 101 6.30 -1.69 5.61
C SER A 101 6.01 -1.44 7.09
N SER A 102 4.73 -1.46 7.46
CA SER A 102 4.27 -1.28 8.84
C SER A 102 3.05 -2.14 9.11
N TRP A 103 3.07 -2.89 10.19
CA TRP A 103 1.99 -3.80 10.57
C TRP A 103 1.00 -3.12 11.52
N MET A 104 -0.29 -3.43 11.38
CA MET A 104 -1.36 -2.86 12.20
C MET A 104 -1.15 -3.13 13.69
N GLU A 105 -0.65 -4.32 14.05
CA GLU A 105 -0.40 -4.73 15.43
C GLU A 105 0.55 -3.79 16.17
N GLN A 106 1.42 -3.09 15.44
CA GLN A 106 2.33 -2.10 16.03
C GLN A 106 1.59 -0.86 16.55
N TRP A 107 0.38 -0.60 16.05
CA TRP A 107 -0.38 0.64 16.25
C TRP A 107 -1.67 0.41 17.04
N GLU A 108 -2.08 -0.82 17.31
CA GLU A 108 -3.30 -1.12 18.07
C GLU A 108 -3.06 -1.06 19.58
N GLY A 109 -4.15 -0.82 20.34
CA GLY A 109 -4.12 -0.78 21.78
C GLY A 109 -3.42 0.44 22.42
N LEU A 110 -2.89 1.34 21.62
CA LEU A 110 -2.22 2.56 22.10
C LEU A 110 -3.25 3.64 22.47
N SER A 111 -3.00 4.34 23.55
CA SER A 111 -3.66 5.62 23.84
C SER A 111 -3.31 6.65 22.77
N GLN A 112 -4.01 7.78 22.73
CA GLN A 112 -3.74 8.82 21.74
C GLN A 112 -2.31 9.37 21.88
N GLN A 113 -1.84 9.61 23.11
CA GLN A 113 -0.49 10.11 23.37
C GLN A 113 0.58 9.09 22.91
N GLU A 114 0.47 7.84 23.34
CA GLU A 114 1.40 6.78 22.92
C GLU A 114 1.44 6.60 21.40
N TYR A 115 0.29 6.77 20.74
CA TYR A 115 0.22 6.71 19.29
C TYR A 115 0.98 7.87 18.62
N GLU A 116 0.79 9.11 19.09
CA GLU A 116 1.49 10.27 18.52
C GLU A 116 3.01 10.19 18.79
N ASP A 117 3.40 9.85 20.02
CA ASP A 117 4.82 9.70 20.39
C ASP A 117 5.51 8.65 19.51
N LYS A 118 4.88 7.50 19.35
CA LYS A 118 5.38 6.40 18.52
C LYS A 118 5.44 6.78 17.02
N LYS A 119 4.47 7.53 16.55
CA LYS A 119 4.43 8.03 15.18
C LYS A 119 5.58 8.99 14.90
N GLU A 120 5.83 9.91 15.83
CA GLU A 120 6.93 10.87 15.76
C GLU A 120 8.28 10.15 15.79
N GLU A 121 8.48 9.21 16.72
CA GLU A 121 9.69 8.40 16.81
C GLU A 121 9.96 7.60 15.53
N ALA A 122 8.93 6.96 14.98
CA ALA A 122 9.06 6.19 13.73
C ALA A 122 9.37 7.10 12.53
N ALA A 123 8.78 8.29 12.46
CA ALA A 123 9.09 9.28 11.44
C ALA A 123 10.55 9.75 11.57
N GLY A 124 11.01 10.05 12.78
CA GLY A 124 12.39 10.44 13.05
C GLY A 124 13.41 9.42 12.54
N ARG A 125 13.19 8.13 12.78
CA ARG A 125 14.06 7.07 12.25
C ARG A 125 14.13 7.06 10.72
N ILE A 126 13.04 7.36 10.02
CA ILE A 126 13.03 7.45 8.55
C ILE A 126 13.77 8.72 8.10
N ILE A 127 13.58 9.87 8.79
CA ILE A 127 14.32 11.11 8.51
C ILE A 127 15.83 10.90 8.66
N GLU A 128 16.28 10.26 9.75
CA GLU A 128 17.69 9.92 9.95
C GLU A 128 18.28 9.08 8.80
N ARG A 129 17.50 8.17 8.23
CA ARG A 129 17.94 7.39 7.07
C ARG A 129 17.98 8.23 5.79
N LEU A 130 17.03 9.13 5.60
CA LEU A 130 17.01 10.06 4.47
C LEU A 130 18.18 11.06 4.54
N GLU A 131 18.56 11.52 5.73
CA GLU A 131 19.73 12.38 5.94
C GLU A 131 21.02 11.78 5.40
N LYS A 132 21.17 10.46 5.40
CA LYS A 132 22.36 9.78 4.86
C LYS A 132 22.52 9.98 3.35
N ILE A 133 21.42 10.15 2.62
CA ILE A 133 21.41 10.31 1.16
C ILE A 133 21.11 11.76 0.73
N PHE A 134 20.44 12.52 1.58
CA PHE A 134 20.10 13.93 1.40
C PHE A 134 20.54 14.74 2.63
N PRO A 135 21.83 15.03 2.77
CA PRO A 135 22.35 15.79 3.92
C PRO A 135 21.68 17.16 4.04
N GLY A 136 21.20 17.49 5.23
CA GLY A 136 20.47 18.72 5.51
C GLY A 136 18.96 18.61 5.31
N LEU A 137 18.41 17.40 5.09
CA LEU A 137 16.99 17.19 4.87
C LEU A 137 16.16 17.61 6.09
N ASP A 138 16.59 17.26 7.30
CA ASP A 138 15.90 17.64 8.53
C ASP A 138 15.89 19.16 8.74
N ALA A 139 17.01 19.82 8.48
CA ALA A 139 17.13 21.28 8.58
C ALA A 139 16.33 22.03 7.50
N GLY A 140 16.17 21.45 6.31
CA GLY A 140 15.40 22.01 5.20
C GLY A 140 13.95 21.53 5.15
N LEU A 141 13.48 20.82 6.18
CA LEU A 141 12.12 20.30 6.27
C LEU A 141 11.14 21.42 6.66
N ASP A 142 10.24 21.78 5.75
CA ASP A 142 9.21 22.80 5.96
C ASP A 142 7.82 22.20 6.27
N TYR A 143 7.55 21.00 5.74
CA TYR A 143 6.28 20.33 5.94
C TYR A 143 6.49 18.82 6.12
N MET A 144 5.75 18.23 7.08
CA MET A 144 5.71 16.78 7.27
C MET A 144 4.30 16.31 7.64
N GLU A 145 3.83 15.30 6.92
CA GLU A 145 2.64 14.53 7.28
C GLU A 145 3.01 13.05 7.36
N VAL A 146 2.55 12.38 8.42
CA VAL A 146 2.87 10.96 8.68
C VAL A 146 1.59 10.14 8.70
N GLY A 147 1.53 9.14 7.80
CA GLY A 147 0.48 8.13 7.75
C GLY A 147 0.96 6.81 8.32
N THR A 148 0.16 6.18 9.16
CA THR A 148 0.42 4.85 9.74
C THR A 148 -0.58 3.83 9.22
N ALA A 149 -0.46 2.55 9.59
CA ALA A 149 -1.46 1.54 9.28
C ALA A 149 -2.89 1.94 9.75
N ARG A 150 -3.02 2.68 10.88
CA ARG A 150 -4.31 3.24 11.34
C ARG A 150 -4.86 4.28 10.36
N SER A 151 -3.99 5.14 9.79
CA SER A 151 -4.38 6.13 8.79
C SER A 151 -4.90 5.46 7.53
N HIS A 152 -4.16 4.47 7.01
CA HIS A 152 -4.56 3.69 5.84
C HIS A 152 -5.87 2.94 6.07
N ARG A 153 -6.05 2.29 7.23
CA ARG A 153 -7.32 1.65 7.61
C ARG A 153 -8.47 2.65 7.59
N ARG A 154 -8.28 3.83 8.20
CA ARG A 154 -9.31 4.86 8.30
C ARG A 154 -9.72 5.41 6.93
N PHE A 155 -8.76 5.78 6.10
CA PHE A 155 -9.04 6.45 4.82
C PHE A 155 -9.45 5.48 3.71
N LEU A 156 -8.94 4.25 3.72
CA LEU A 156 -9.23 3.27 2.67
C LEU A 156 -10.37 2.31 3.05
N GLY A 157 -10.82 2.32 4.31
CA GLY A 157 -11.86 1.40 4.79
C GLY A 157 -11.43 -0.07 4.80
N ARG A 158 -10.13 -0.35 4.66
CA ARG A 158 -9.58 -1.71 4.63
C ARG A 158 -9.22 -2.18 6.02
N GLU A 159 -9.57 -3.41 6.35
CA GLU A 159 -9.08 -4.03 7.57
C GLU A 159 -7.54 -4.12 7.55
N ASP A 160 -6.92 -3.85 8.69
CA ASP A 160 -5.46 -3.81 8.86
C ASP A 160 -4.72 -2.81 7.95
N GLY A 161 -5.45 -1.96 7.19
CA GLY A 161 -4.86 -1.05 6.22
C GLY A 161 -4.06 -1.76 5.11
N THR A 162 -4.30 -3.06 4.90
CA THR A 162 -3.50 -3.92 4.00
C THR A 162 -3.52 -3.47 2.55
N TYR A 163 -2.44 -3.72 1.86
CA TYR A 163 -2.27 -3.45 0.42
C TYR A 163 -2.22 -4.74 -0.41
N GLY A 164 -3.04 -5.70 -0.08
CA GLY A 164 -3.24 -6.91 -0.85
C GLY A 164 -2.74 -8.17 -0.15
N PRO A 165 -2.71 -9.30 -0.86
CA PRO A 165 -2.31 -10.58 -0.32
C PRO A 165 -0.83 -10.86 -0.56
N ILE A 166 -0.23 -11.59 0.37
CA ILE A 166 1.02 -12.30 0.15
C ILE A 166 0.81 -13.79 0.35
N PRO A 167 1.42 -14.66 -0.48
CA PRO A 167 1.27 -16.10 -0.34
C PRO A 167 2.01 -16.59 0.92
N ARG A 168 1.38 -17.47 1.68
CA ARG A 168 2.03 -18.11 2.84
C ARG A 168 3.19 -19.03 2.44
N GLN A 169 3.14 -19.56 1.22
CA GLN A 169 4.21 -20.37 0.64
C GLN A 169 4.85 -19.61 -0.52
N LYS A 170 6.13 -19.30 -0.42
CA LYS A 170 6.89 -18.52 -1.42
C LYS A 170 6.81 -19.09 -2.85
N LEU A 171 6.64 -20.41 -3.00
CA LEU A 171 6.56 -21.05 -4.32
C LEU A 171 5.24 -20.76 -5.08
N MET A 172 4.19 -20.32 -4.41
CA MET A 172 2.88 -20.09 -5.04
C MET A 172 2.80 -18.79 -5.85
N GLY A 173 3.55 -17.76 -5.46
CA GLY A 173 3.66 -16.50 -6.17
C GLY A 173 2.33 -15.97 -6.76
N LEU A 174 2.38 -15.39 -7.95
CA LEU A 174 1.23 -14.90 -8.70
C LEU A 174 0.30 -16.00 -9.22
N LEU A 175 0.76 -17.23 -9.35
CA LEU A 175 -0.01 -18.35 -9.92
C LEU A 175 -1.23 -18.75 -9.09
N GLY A 176 -1.26 -18.39 -7.81
CA GLY A 176 -2.39 -18.66 -6.92
C GLY A 176 -3.36 -17.50 -6.76
N MET A 177 -3.09 -16.34 -7.35
CA MET A 177 -3.97 -15.17 -7.26
C MET A 177 -5.30 -15.42 -8.00
N PRO A 178 -6.45 -15.13 -7.35
CA PRO A 178 -7.75 -15.32 -7.98
C PRO A 178 -7.98 -14.29 -9.08
N PHE A 179 -8.67 -14.71 -10.13
CA PHE A 179 -9.16 -13.81 -11.17
C PHE A 179 -10.41 -13.05 -10.71
N ASN A 180 -10.89 -12.13 -11.54
CA ASN A 180 -12.01 -11.24 -11.23
C ASN A 180 -13.32 -11.98 -10.93
N ARG A 181 -13.63 -13.07 -11.67
CA ARG A 181 -14.85 -13.85 -11.44
C ARG A 181 -14.76 -14.59 -10.11
N THR A 182 -15.79 -14.46 -9.30
CA THR A 182 -15.94 -15.26 -8.07
C THR A 182 -16.78 -16.51 -8.33
N SER A 183 -16.87 -17.40 -7.36
CA SER A 183 -17.79 -18.54 -7.42
C SER A 183 -19.26 -18.16 -7.16
N MET A 184 -19.51 -16.91 -6.74
CA MET A 184 -20.85 -16.36 -6.57
C MET A 184 -21.32 -15.76 -7.90
N PRO A 185 -22.44 -16.27 -8.50
CA PRO A 185 -22.92 -15.76 -9.77
C PRO A 185 -23.22 -14.25 -9.72
N GLY A 186 -22.62 -13.50 -10.64
CA GLY A 186 -22.84 -12.06 -10.75
C GLY A 186 -21.98 -11.19 -9.83
N LEU A 187 -21.16 -11.76 -8.93
CA LEU A 187 -20.19 -11.04 -8.13
C LEU A 187 -18.79 -11.17 -8.73
N TYR A 188 -18.15 -10.03 -8.89
CA TYR A 188 -16.77 -9.90 -9.37
C TYR A 188 -15.93 -9.12 -8.36
N CYS A 189 -14.64 -9.41 -8.28
CA CYS A 189 -13.68 -8.66 -7.49
C CYS A 189 -12.62 -8.04 -8.40
N VAL A 190 -12.17 -6.84 -8.06
CA VAL A 190 -11.09 -6.11 -8.72
C VAL A 190 -10.11 -5.56 -7.68
N GLY A 191 -8.99 -5.05 -8.14
CA GLY A 191 -8.00 -4.43 -7.27
C GLY A 191 -6.86 -5.38 -6.89
N ASP A 192 -6.15 -5.00 -5.84
CA ASP A 192 -4.90 -5.62 -5.42
C ASP A 192 -5.02 -7.05 -4.86
N SER A 193 -6.20 -7.46 -4.42
CA SER A 193 -6.46 -8.84 -3.97
C SER A 193 -6.99 -9.77 -5.07
N THR A 194 -6.90 -9.33 -6.33
CA THR A 194 -7.14 -10.13 -7.53
C THR A 194 -5.92 -10.08 -8.44
N PHE A 195 -5.79 -11.06 -9.36
CA PHE A 195 -4.71 -11.06 -10.35
C PHE A 195 -4.71 -9.74 -11.18
N PRO A 196 -3.54 -9.10 -11.41
CA PRO A 196 -2.20 -9.55 -11.10
C PRO A 196 -1.65 -9.12 -9.73
N GLY A 197 -2.39 -8.36 -8.90
CA GLY A 197 -2.00 -8.02 -7.54
C GLY A 197 -1.82 -6.53 -7.31
N GLN A 198 -0.79 -6.16 -6.55
CA GLN A 198 -0.52 -4.79 -6.11
C GLN A 198 0.12 -3.91 -7.19
N GLY A 199 -0.01 -2.61 -7.00
CA GLY A 199 0.58 -1.58 -7.84
C GLY A 199 -0.40 -0.97 -8.84
N LEU A 200 -0.17 0.29 -9.21
CA LEU A 200 -1.07 1.08 -10.06
C LEU A 200 -1.42 0.35 -11.37
N ASN A 201 -0.41 -0.13 -12.08
CA ASN A 201 -0.61 -0.84 -13.36
C ASN A 201 -1.40 -2.14 -13.17
N ALA A 202 -1.12 -2.88 -12.09
CA ALA A 202 -1.77 -4.14 -11.79
C ALA A 202 -3.25 -3.95 -11.45
N VAL A 203 -3.59 -2.97 -10.60
CA VAL A 203 -4.99 -2.71 -10.24
C VAL A 203 -5.79 -2.12 -11.39
N ALA A 204 -5.17 -1.28 -12.24
CA ALA A 204 -5.79 -0.77 -13.45
C ALA A 204 -6.09 -1.92 -14.43
N PHE A 205 -5.14 -2.83 -14.65
CA PHE A 205 -5.33 -4.03 -15.46
C PHE A 205 -6.41 -4.94 -14.89
N SER A 206 -6.48 -5.10 -13.57
CA SER A 206 -7.54 -5.89 -12.92
C SER A 206 -8.93 -5.33 -13.24
N GLY A 207 -9.10 -3.99 -13.18
CA GLY A 207 -10.34 -3.33 -13.56
C GLY A 207 -10.70 -3.52 -15.03
N PHE A 208 -9.74 -3.32 -15.93
CA PHE A 208 -9.89 -3.54 -17.37
C PHE A 208 -10.30 -4.99 -17.70
N ALA A 209 -9.59 -5.97 -17.14
CA ALA A 209 -9.88 -7.39 -17.34
C ALA A 209 -11.28 -7.77 -16.81
N CYS A 210 -11.70 -7.18 -15.68
CA CYS A 210 -13.03 -7.37 -15.13
C CYS A 210 -14.12 -6.84 -16.06
N ALA A 211 -13.96 -5.66 -16.62
CA ALA A 211 -14.92 -5.07 -17.55
C ALA A 211 -15.11 -5.97 -18.79
N HIS A 212 -14.02 -6.45 -19.39
CA HIS A 212 -14.07 -7.41 -20.48
C HIS A 212 -14.75 -8.72 -20.07
N ARG A 213 -14.46 -9.25 -18.90
CA ARG A 213 -15.08 -10.47 -18.38
C ARG A 213 -16.60 -10.30 -18.23
N ILE A 214 -17.03 -9.16 -17.70
CA ILE A 214 -18.47 -8.87 -17.54
C ILE A 214 -19.14 -8.74 -18.91
N ALA A 215 -18.52 -8.09 -19.88
CA ALA A 215 -19.06 -7.97 -21.24
C ALA A 215 -19.30 -9.36 -21.85
N VAL A 216 -18.30 -10.25 -21.80
CA VAL A 216 -18.45 -11.64 -22.26
C VAL A 216 -19.56 -12.38 -21.51
N ASP A 217 -19.65 -12.22 -20.19
CA ASP A 217 -20.67 -12.88 -19.37
C ASP A 217 -22.11 -12.34 -19.61
N LEU A 218 -22.22 -11.17 -20.25
CA LEU A 218 -23.47 -10.56 -20.69
C LEU A 218 -23.80 -10.81 -22.16
N GLY A 219 -22.87 -11.44 -22.92
CA GLY A 219 -23.05 -11.79 -24.32
C GLY A 219 -22.68 -10.69 -25.33
N PHE A 220 -21.78 -9.74 -24.92
CA PHE A 220 -21.22 -8.70 -25.77
C PHE A 220 -19.86 -9.12 -26.33
#